data_37eff55ebc346d5da2094dfd724d6bf9
#
_entry.id   37eff55ebc346d5da2094dfd724d6bf9
#
_cell.length_a   1.000
_cell.length_b   1.000
_cell.length_c   1.000
_cell.angle_alpha   90.00
_cell.angle_beta   90.00
_cell.angle_gamma   90.00
#
_symmetry.space_group_name_H-M   'P 1'
#
loop_
_entity.id
_entity.type
_entity.pdbx_description
1 polymer ?
#
loop_
_entity_poly.entity_id
_entity_poly.type
_entity_poly.pdbx_seq_one_letter_code
_entity_poly.pdbx_strand_id
1 'polypeptide(L)'
;GATQHKNSGRNTVKGDASWNNFVIDFKEVSKSFTLNKEVWAKAVTDALKKNMDPAIVVVLGEGNTKVRLAIVEMDILEQLVDGV
;
A
#
# COMPACT_ATOMS: atom_id res chain seq x y z
N GLY A 1 -4.04 -9.84 10.34
CA GLY A 1 -4.25 -8.90 9.33
C GLY A 1 -3.79 -7.53 9.66
N ALA A 2 -4.15 -6.63 8.85
CA ALA A 2 -3.74 -5.28 9.02
C ALA A 2 -4.33 -4.70 10.25
N THR A 3 -3.59 -3.88 10.90
CA THR A 3 -4.07 -3.17 12.02
C THR A 3 -4.84 -2.01 11.50
N GLN A 4 -6.12 -2.03 11.62
CA GLN A 4 -6.89 -1.03 11.10
C GLN A 4 -7.53 -0.30 12.17
N HIS A 5 -7.49 0.98 12.13
CA HIS A 5 -8.14 1.76 13.12
C HIS A 5 -9.52 1.93 12.69
N LYS A 6 -10.43 1.71 13.53
CA LYS A 6 -11.72 1.79 13.15
C LYS A 6 -12.15 3.02 12.63
N ASN A 7 -11.74 4.06 13.13
CA ASN A 7 -12.25 5.27 12.64
C ASN A 7 -11.60 5.64 11.38
N SER A 8 -10.57 5.00 11.00
CA SER A 8 -9.98 5.40 9.79
C SER A 8 -10.78 4.85 8.65
N GLY A 9 -11.71 4.03 8.94
CA GLY A 9 -12.46 3.48 7.88
C GLY A 9 -13.13 4.46 7.02
N ARG A 10 -13.53 5.58 7.50
CA ARG A 10 -14.23 6.42 6.72
C ARG A 10 -13.44 7.23 5.84
N ASN A 11 -12.28 7.51 6.11
CA ASN A 11 -11.60 8.37 5.26
C ASN A 11 -10.39 7.73 4.79
N THR A 12 -10.41 6.46 4.63
CA THR A 12 -9.28 5.81 4.31
C THR A 12 -8.75 5.92 3.00
N VAL A 13 -9.45 6.49 2.16
CA VAL A 13 -9.05 6.56 0.87
C VAL A 13 -7.68 7.00 0.65
N LYS A 14 -7.26 7.98 1.32
CA LYS A 14 -5.99 8.44 1.15
C LYS A 14 -5.15 8.24 2.26
N GLY A 15 -5.52 7.57 3.23
CA GLY A 15 -4.77 7.47 4.42
C GLY A 15 -3.63 6.54 4.30
N ASP A 16 -2.72 6.61 5.23
CA ASP A 16 -1.68 5.66 5.39
C ASP A 16 -2.11 4.67 6.41
N ALA A 17 -1.66 3.47 6.31
CA ALA A 17 -1.89 2.47 7.35
C ALA A 17 -0.58 1.75 7.56
N SER A 18 -0.41 1.15 8.71
CA SER A 18 0.74 0.29 8.93
C SER A 18 0.27 -1.12 9.08
N TRP A 19 1.02 -2.05 8.54
CA TRP A 19 0.68 -3.45 8.61
C TRP A 19 1.99 -4.20 8.59
N ASN A 20 2.27 -4.95 9.62
CA ASN A 20 3.54 -5.59 9.80
C ASN A 20 4.60 -4.50 9.81
N ASN A 21 5.50 -4.50 8.90
CA ASN A 21 6.53 -3.51 8.85
C ASN A 21 6.36 -2.60 7.65
N PHE A 22 5.16 -2.45 7.16
CA PHE A 22 4.90 -1.65 5.98
C PHE A 22 4.15 -0.38 6.29
N VAL A 23 4.50 0.68 5.58
CA VAL A 23 3.65 1.85 5.53
C VAL A 23 2.93 1.75 4.20
N ILE A 24 1.63 1.71 4.24
CA ILE A 24 0.82 1.46 3.06
C ILE A 24 0.15 2.72 2.58
N ASP A 25 0.36 3.02 1.30
CA ASP A 25 -0.28 4.14 0.66
C ASP A 25 -1.41 3.56 -0.19
N PHE A 26 -2.64 3.92 0.10
CA PHE A 26 -3.79 3.39 -0.62
C PHE A 26 -4.15 4.29 -1.79
N LYS A 27 -4.38 3.68 -2.94
CA LYS A 27 -4.82 4.40 -4.12
C LYS A 27 -6.07 3.72 -4.65
N GLU A 28 -7.11 4.49 -4.83
CA GLU A 28 -8.35 3.93 -5.33
C GLU A 28 -8.62 4.48 -6.71
N VAL A 29 -8.75 3.64 -7.70
CA VAL A 29 -8.97 4.07 -9.07
C VAL A 29 -10.00 3.17 -9.73
N SER A 30 -10.69 3.67 -10.72
CA SER A 30 -11.71 2.86 -11.34
C SER A 30 -11.19 2.10 -12.54
N LYS A 31 -10.30 2.65 -13.32
CA LYS A 31 -9.84 1.98 -14.52
C LYS A 31 -8.37 1.68 -14.57
N SER A 32 -7.56 2.55 -14.12
CA SER A 32 -6.13 2.34 -14.20
C SER A 32 -5.37 3.12 -13.16
N PHE A 33 -4.17 2.70 -12.89
CA PHE A 33 -3.29 3.40 -11.97
C PHE A 33 -1.93 3.46 -12.62
N THR A 34 -1.30 4.62 -12.60
CA THR A 34 0.02 4.79 -13.16
C THR A 34 1.04 4.87 -12.04
N LEU A 35 2.01 3.99 -12.09
CA LEU A 35 3.11 4.02 -11.14
C LEU A 35 4.31 4.59 -11.86
N ASN A 36 4.90 5.62 -11.29
CA ASN A 36 6.12 6.17 -11.84
C ASN A 36 7.10 6.41 -10.71
N LYS A 37 8.27 6.93 -11.04
CA LYS A 37 9.29 7.10 -10.04
C LYS A 37 8.89 8.05 -8.94
N GLU A 38 8.16 9.08 -9.25
CA GLU A 38 7.75 10.03 -8.25
C GLU A 38 6.76 9.45 -7.27
N VAL A 39 5.83 8.66 -7.78
CA VAL A 39 4.83 8.03 -6.92
C VAL A 39 5.53 7.07 -5.97
N TRP A 40 6.46 6.28 -6.50
CA TRP A 40 7.18 5.34 -5.68
C TRP A 40 8.08 6.04 -4.66
N ALA A 41 8.74 7.11 -5.09
CA ALA A 41 9.62 7.85 -4.20
C ALA A 41 8.87 8.44 -3.02
N LYS A 42 7.63 8.86 -3.24
CA LYS A 42 6.87 9.39 -2.13
C LYS A 42 6.54 8.30 -1.14
N ALA A 43 6.20 7.11 -1.62
CA ALA A 43 5.92 5.99 -0.73
C ALA A 43 7.17 5.64 0.08
N VAL A 44 8.33 5.66 -0.56
CA VAL A 44 9.58 5.37 0.10
C VAL A 44 9.87 6.42 1.18
N THR A 45 9.67 7.68 0.86
CA THR A 45 9.94 8.75 1.81
C THR A 45 9.05 8.63 3.04
N ASP A 46 7.78 8.34 2.83
CA ASP A 46 6.85 8.20 3.94
C ASP A 46 7.24 7.00 4.82
N ALA A 47 7.67 5.93 4.20
CA ALA A 47 8.05 4.76 4.96
C ALA A 47 9.35 4.99 5.74
N LEU A 48 10.29 5.70 5.14
CA LEU A 48 11.53 5.99 5.82
C LEU A 48 11.32 6.82 7.07
N LYS A 49 10.35 7.71 7.04
CA LYS A 49 10.08 8.51 8.21
C LYS A 49 9.63 7.66 9.38
N LYS A 50 9.10 6.49 9.11
CA LYS A 50 8.64 5.59 10.15
C LYS A 50 9.54 4.39 10.31
N ASN A 51 10.63 4.38 9.57
CA ASN A 51 11.58 3.29 9.64
C ASN A 51 10.94 1.97 9.25
N MET A 52 10.14 1.99 8.21
CA MET A 52 9.40 0.84 7.75
C MET A 52 9.57 0.71 6.25
N ASP A 53 8.99 -0.33 5.69
CA ASP A 53 9.08 -0.59 4.26
C ASP A 53 7.88 0.00 3.54
N PRO A 54 8.04 0.50 2.34
CA PRO A 54 6.93 1.07 1.60
C PRO A 54 6.10 0.02 0.88
N ALA A 55 4.82 0.26 0.79
CA ALA A 55 3.92 -0.55 -0.02
C ALA A 55 2.82 0.35 -0.56
N ILE A 56 2.38 0.08 -1.77
CA ILE A 56 1.24 0.80 -2.33
C ILE A 56 0.17 -0.24 -2.59
N VAL A 57 -1.01 -0.01 -2.07
CA VAL A 57 -2.15 -0.88 -2.34
C VAL A 57 -3.07 -0.15 -3.27
N VAL A 58 -3.29 -0.72 -4.43
CA VAL A 58 -4.17 -0.14 -5.43
C VAL A 58 -5.47 -0.90 -5.40
N VAL A 59 -6.56 -0.18 -5.19
CA VAL A 59 -7.88 -0.77 -5.25
C VAL A 59 -8.43 -0.38 -6.61
N LEU A 60 -8.52 -1.36 -7.49
CA LEU A 60 -8.85 -1.11 -8.87
C LEU A 60 -10.22 -1.68 -9.21
N GLY A 61 -11.05 -0.87 -9.80
CA GLY A 61 -12.37 -1.31 -10.22
C GLY A 61 -13.50 -0.58 -9.54
N GLU A 62 -14.70 -1.02 -9.81
CA GLU A 62 -15.88 -0.40 -9.26
C GLU A 62 -16.84 -1.45 -8.78
N GLY A 63 -17.63 -1.09 -7.82
CA GLY A 63 -18.69 -1.94 -7.32
C GLY A 63 -18.15 -3.25 -6.78
N ASN A 64 -18.71 -4.34 -7.24
CA ASN A 64 -18.32 -5.63 -6.73
C ASN A 64 -17.14 -6.22 -7.45
N THR A 65 -16.60 -5.53 -8.42
CA THR A 65 -15.51 -6.09 -9.18
C THR A 65 -14.17 -5.53 -8.79
N LYS A 66 -14.08 -4.89 -7.65
CA LYS A 66 -12.82 -4.32 -7.21
C LYS A 66 -11.81 -5.39 -6.89
N VAL A 67 -10.56 -5.11 -7.24
CA VAL A 67 -9.47 -5.99 -6.83
C VAL A 67 -8.47 -5.14 -6.06
N ARG A 68 -7.78 -5.74 -5.15
CA ARG A 68 -6.75 -5.06 -4.39
C ARG A 68 -5.41 -5.64 -4.78
N LEU A 69 -4.52 -4.76 -5.16
CA LEU A 69 -3.20 -5.17 -5.61
C LEU A 69 -2.17 -4.50 -4.71
N ALA A 70 -1.13 -5.21 -4.42
CA ALA A 70 -0.07 -4.65 -3.57
C ALA A 70 1.20 -4.50 -4.38
N ILE A 71 1.86 -3.37 -4.24
CA ILE A 71 3.12 -3.09 -4.90
C ILE A 71 4.18 -2.97 -3.84
N VAL A 72 5.17 -3.82 -3.88
CA VAL A 72 6.30 -3.79 -2.96
C VAL A 72 7.56 -4.06 -3.75
N GLU A 73 8.70 -3.77 -3.16
CA GLU A 73 9.94 -4.08 -3.82
C GLU A 73 10.16 -5.58 -3.86
N MET A 74 10.75 -6.06 -4.91
CA MET A 74 10.96 -7.50 -5.06
C MET A 74 11.78 -8.09 -3.93
N ASP A 75 12.76 -7.36 -3.44
CA ASP A 75 13.56 -7.86 -2.35
C ASP A 75 12.72 -8.17 -1.13
N ILE A 76 11.75 -7.33 -0.85
CA ILE A 76 10.89 -7.51 0.29
C ILE A 76 9.97 -8.71 0.07
N LEU A 77 9.45 -8.81 -1.14
CA LEU A 77 8.57 -9.92 -1.44
C LEU A 77 9.32 -11.23 -1.31
N GLU A 78 10.55 -11.26 -1.78
CA GLU A 78 11.36 -12.46 -1.69
C GLU A 78 11.62 -12.84 -0.24
N GLN A 79 11.83 -11.87 0.60
CA GLN A 79 12.02 -12.16 2.01
C GLN A 79 10.77 -12.74 2.63
N LEU A 80 9.61 -12.22 2.26
CA LEU A 80 8.37 -12.72 2.82
C LEU A 80 8.10 -14.16 2.39
N VAL A 81 8.47 -14.48 1.18
CA VAL A 81 8.22 -15.82 0.67
C VAL A 81 9.25 -16.81 1.16
N ASP A 82 10.51 -16.43 1.13
CA ASP A 82 11.56 -17.33 1.49
C ASP A 82 11.96 -17.34 2.92
N GLY A 83 11.86 -16.23 3.51
CA GLY A 83 12.40 -16.04 4.83
C GLY A 83 11.56 -16.48 5.92
N VAL A 84 10.46 -17.03 5.63
CA VAL A 84 9.61 -17.41 6.71
C VAL A 84 9.93 -18.74 7.26
#